data_36e205fe86498f54bb9aa321b2b2cb69
#
_entry.id   36e205fe86498f54bb9aa321b2b2cb69
#
_cell.length_a   1.000
_cell.length_b   1.000
_cell.length_c   1.000
_cell.angle_alpha   90.00
_cell.angle_beta   90.00
_cell.angle_gamma   90.00
#
_symmetry.space_group_name_H-M   'P 1'
#
loop_
_entity.id
_entity.type
_entity.pdbx_description
1 polymer ?
#
loop_
_entity_poly.entity_id
_entity_poly.type
_entity_poly.pdbx_seq_one_letter_code
_entity_poly.pdbx_strand_id
1 'polypeptide(L)'
;MTSFRRENIGYVFQFFNLLQDLTVLENIQLIQELSGKKNSERARELLSLVGLEEEMDRFPGEISGGQQQRVAIARSIAKKPTLLLGDELTGNLDTETSQKVMQALVEACEKEKITAVFVTHDESLIEYATRVIRIDSGKIMSDETVAQIEG
;
A
#
# COMPACT_ATOMS: atom_id res chain seq x y z
N MET A 1 5.86 -22.17 4.73
CA MET A 1 4.91 -21.09 5.12
C MET A 1 5.62 -19.78 5.42
N THR A 2 6.62 -19.78 6.30
CA THR A 2 7.30 -18.54 6.68
C THR A 2 8.06 -17.86 5.53
N SER A 3 8.73 -18.61 4.65
CA SER A 3 9.42 -18.06 3.49
C SER A 3 8.44 -17.52 2.45
N PHE A 4 7.28 -18.19 2.24
CA PHE A 4 6.23 -17.72 1.35
C PHE A 4 5.69 -16.36 1.82
N ARG A 5 5.40 -16.19 3.11
CA ARG A 5 4.91 -14.92 3.66
C ARG A 5 5.91 -13.79 3.49
N ARG A 6 7.19 -14.03 3.71
CA ARG A 6 8.22 -12.99 3.58
C ARG A 6 8.42 -12.52 2.16
N GLU A 7 8.38 -13.43 1.20
CA GLU A 7 8.75 -13.14 -0.18
C GLU A 7 7.57 -12.76 -1.06
N ASN A 8 6.37 -13.27 -0.76
CA ASN A 8 5.23 -13.18 -1.67
C ASN A 8 4.09 -12.28 -1.20
N ILE A 9 4.04 -11.92 0.08
CA ILE A 9 2.96 -11.12 0.63
C ILE A 9 3.51 -9.83 1.25
N GLY A 10 2.98 -8.70 0.79
CA GLY A 10 3.21 -7.41 1.40
C GLY A 10 2.01 -7.02 2.26
N TYR A 11 2.24 -6.34 3.37
CA TYR A 11 1.20 -5.86 4.26
C TYR A 11 1.26 -4.34 4.41
N VAL A 12 0.10 -3.70 4.35
CA VAL A 12 -0.05 -2.28 4.67
C VAL A 12 -1.16 -2.15 5.71
N PHE A 13 -0.85 -1.51 6.82
CA PHE A 13 -1.78 -1.34 7.94
C PHE A 13 -2.28 0.09 8.03
N GLN A 14 -3.40 0.29 8.75
CA GLN A 14 -3.97 1.60 9.05
C GLN A 14 -2.94 2.52 9.73
N PHE A 15 -2.11 1.98 10.63
CA PHE A 15 -1.02 2.69 11.26
C PHE A 15 0.26 2.43 10.46
N PHE A 16 0.98 3.47 10.14
CA PHE A 16 2.04 3.46 9.12
C PHE A 16 3.24 2.57 9.45
N ASN A 17 3.56 2.37 10.72
CA ASN A 17 4.67 1.54 11.20
C ASN A 17 6.04 1.88 10.58
N LEU A 18 6.24 3.14 10.20
CA LEU A 18 7.53 3.59 9.70
C LEU A 18 8.51 3.78 10.86
N LEU A 19 9.78 3.50 10.61
CA LEU A 19 10.83 3.75 11.58
C LEU A 19 11.15 5.25 11.60
N GLN A 20 10.91 5.89 12.74
CA GLN A 20 10.98 7.34 12.87
C GLN A 20 12.42 7.88 12.81
N ASP A 21 13.39 7.05 13.11
CA ASP A 21 14.81 7.42 13.10
C ASP A 21 15.48 7.22 11.74
N LEU A 22 14.74 6.74 10.75
CA LEU A 22 15.20 6.56 9.38
C LEU A 22 14.45 7.52 8.45
N THR A 23 15.12 7.98 7.41
CA THR A 23 14.48 8.78 6.38
C THR A 23 13.46 7.94 5.60
N VAL A 24 12.65 8.60 4.79
CA VAL A 24 11.69 7.95 3.90
C VAL A 24 12.40 6.93 3.01
N LEU A 25 13.51 7.32 2.38
CA LEU A 25 14.28 6.41 1.54
C LEU A 25 14.86 5.24 2.33
N GLU A 26 15.42 5.51 3.51
CA GLU A 26 16.01 4.48 4.36
C GLU A 26 14.99 3.47 4.86
N ASN A 27 13.73 3.89 5.08
CA ASN A 27 12.64 2.97 5.42
C ASN A 27 12.44 1.91 4.34
N ILE A 28 12.55 2.29 3.07
CA ILE A 28 12.42 1.35 1.95
C ILE A 28 13.68 0.50 1.82
N GLN A 29 14.85 1.11 1.91
CA GLN A 29 16.14 0.42 1.78
C GLN A 29 16.34 -0.65 2.84
N LEU A 30 15.85 -0.43 4.07
CA LEU A 30 15.94 -1.42 5.14
C LEU A 30 15.22 -2.73 4.76
N ILE A 31 14.02 -2.62 4.18
CA ILE A 31 13.27 -3.79 3.73
C ILE A 31 14.02 -4.52 2.61
N GLN A 32 14.64 -3.77 1.70
CA GLN A 32 15.47 -4.35 0.65
C GLN A 32 16.66 -5.09 1.23
N GLU A 33 17.34 -4.52 2.22
CA GLU A 33 18.48 -5.17 2.89
C GLU A 33 18.07 -6.47 3.57
N LEU A 34 16.94 -6.45 4.29
CA LEU A 34 16.43 -7.62 4.99
C LEU A 34 16.02 -8.75 4.04
N SER A 35 15.65 -8.42 2.81
CA SER A 35 15.31 -9.42 1.78
C SER A 35 16.49 -9.76 0.86
N GLY A 36 17.68 -9.18 1.12
CA GLY A 36 18.87 -9.43 0.31
C GLY A 36 18.86 -8.79 -1.07
N LYS A 37 17.97 -7.80 -1.29
CA LYS A 37 17.75 -7.18 -2.60
C LYS A 37 17.97 -5.66 -2.57
N LYS A 38 18.99 -5.21 -1.84
CA LYS A 38 19.27 -3.77 -1.74
C LYS A 38 19.55 -3.17 -3.11
N ASN A 39 18.77 -2.15 -3.46
CA ASN A 39 18.92 -1.41 -4.71
C ASN A 39 18.38 0.01 -4.50
N SER A 40 19.29 0.98 -4.36
CA SER A 40 18.92 2.38 -4.10
C SER A 40 18.15 3.00 -5.26
N GLU A 41 18.47 2.64 -6.48
CA GLU A 41 17.77 3.11 -7.67
C GLU A 41 16.31 2.65 -7.68
N ARG A 42 16.09 1.38 -7.35
CA ARG A 42 14.77 0.79 -7.23
C ARG A 42 13.95 1.47 -6.11
N ALA A 43 14.58 1.75 -4.97
CA ALA A 43 13.92 2.45 -3.87
C ALA A 43 13.44 3.84 -4.30
N ARG A 44 14.25 4.57 -5.07
CA ARG A 44 13.88 5.88 -5.60
C ARG A 44 12.76 5.78 -6.62
N GLU A 45 12.78 4.78 -7.49
CA GLU A 45 11.69 4.52 -8.44
C GLU A 45 10.37 4.28 -7.73
N LEU A 46 10.38 3.51 -6.66
CA LEU A 46 9.19 3.23 -5.87
C LEU A 46 8.64 4.50 -5.21
N LEU A 47 9.51 5.37 -4.70
CA LEU A 47 9.09 6.65 -4.15
C LEU A 47 8.51 7.56 -5.22
N SER A 48 9.11 7.60 -6.39
CA SER A 48 8.58 8.35 -7.53
C SER A 48 7.19 7.82 -7.92
N LEU A 49 7.03 6.50 -7.94
CA LEU A 49 5.76 5.85 -8.27
C LEU A 49 4.60 6.28 -7.35
N VAL A 50 4.89 6.48 -6.07
CA VAL A 50 3.89 6.95 -5.10
C VAL A 50 3.91 8.48 -4.92
N GLY A 51 4.66 9.20 -5.75
CA GLY A 51 4.69 10.66 -5.77
C GLY A 51 5.49 11.32 -4.65
N LEU A 52 6.49 10.64 -4.11
CA LEU A 52 7.27 11.11 -2.95
C LEU A 52 8.77 11.25 -3.21
N GLU A 53 9.17 11.40 -4.46
CA GLU A 53 10.60 11.52 -4.78
C GLU A 53 11.27 12.75 -4.13
N GLU A 54 10.53 13.83 -3.91
CA GLU A 54 11.06 15.05 -3.29
C GLU A 54 11.19 14.91 -1.77
N GLU A 55 10.52 13.94 -1.15
CA GLU A 55 10.49 13.72 0.29
C GLU A 55 11.44 12.61 0.75
N MET A 56 12.28 12.08 -0.14
CA MET A 56 13.10 10.91 0.17
C MET A 56 14.09 11.11 1.34
N ASP A 57 14.57 12.32 1.54
CA ASP A 57 15.53 12.65 2.61
C ASP A 57 14.86 13.15 3.89
N ARG A 58 13.54 13.21 3.92
CA ARG A 58 12.80 13.61 5.12
C ARG A 58 12.56 12.42 6.04
N PHE A 59 12.36 12.72 7.31
CA PHE A 59 11.96 11.74 8.31
C PHE A 59 10.43 11.63 8.35
N PRO A 60 9.87 10.48 8.79
CA PRO A 60 8.41 10.32 8.86
C PRO A 60 7.69 11.43 9.61
N GLY A 61 8.27 11.95 10.68
CA GLY A 61 7.68 13.06 11.45
C GLY A 61 7.60 14.38 10.71
N GLU A 62 8.27 14.51 9.57
CA GLU A 62 8.30 15.72 8.75
C GLU A 62 7.31 15.70 7.58
N ILE A 63 6.59 14.61 7.41
CA ILE A 63 5.63 14.43 6.31
C ILE A 63 4.22 14.15 6.85
N SER A 64 3.21 14.33 5.99
CA SER A 64 1.81 14.12 6.38
C SER A 64 1.47 12.63 6.57
N GLY A 65 0.32 12.36 7.20
CA GLY A 65 -0.17 11.00 7.37
C GLY A 65 -0.38 10.27 6.06
N GLY A 66 -0.95 10.93 5.05
CA GLY A 66 -1.13 10.37 3.72
C GLY A 66 0.19 10.08 3.04
N GLN A 67 1.17 10.96 3.18
CA GLN A 67 2.52 10.73 2.67
C GLN A 67 3.17 9.54 3.36
N GLN A 68 3.03 9.42 4.70
CA GLN A 68 3.53 8.26 5.44
C GLN A 68 2.90 6.96 4.95
N GLN A 69 1.59 6.97 4.67
CA GLN A 69 0.91 5.79 4.16
C GLN A 69 1.41 5.42 2.77
N ARG A 70 1.67 6.39 1.92
CA ARG A 70 2.27 6.12 0.59
C ARG A 70 3.68 5.55 0.71
N VAL A 71 4.48 5.99 1.69
CA VAL A 71 5.78 5.36 1.98
C VAL A 71 5.60 3.91 2.41
N ALA A 72 4.61 3.62 3.26
CA ALA A 72 4.30 2.26 3.70
C ALA A 72 3.92 1.35 2.51
N ILE A 73 3.16 1.88 1.55
CA ILE A 73 2.83 1.16 0.31
C ILE A 73 4.10 0.87 -0.50
N ALA A 74 4.94 1.87 -0.73
CA ALA A 74 6.20 1.69 -1.46
C ALA A 74 7.11 0.68 -0.77
N ARG A 75 7.19 0.72 0.55
CA ARG A 75 7.98 -0.22 1.35
C ARG A 75 7.48 -1.65 1.19
N SER A 76 6.15 -1.86 1.21
CA SER A 76 5.57 -3.19 1.06
C SER A 76 5.81 -3.76 -0.35
N ILE A 77 5.88 -2.92 -1.37
CA ILE A 77 6.15 -3.29 -2.76
C ILE A 77 7.64 -3.58 -2.98
N ALA A 78 8.52 -3.02 -2.16
CA ALA A 78 9.98 -3.16 -2.31
C ALA A 78 10.45 -4.61 -2.28
N LYS A 79 9.71 -5.52 -1.66
CA LYS A 79 10.00 -6.95 -1.63
C LYS A 79 9.56 -7.69 -2.90
N LYS A 80 8.92 -7.03 -3.84
CA LYS A 80 8.29 -7.60 -5.03
C LYS A 80 7.28 -8.69 -4.68
N PRO A 81 6.26 -8.40 -3.85
CA PRO A 81 5.25 -9.40 -3.51
C PRO A 81 4.35 -9.70 -4.70
N THR A 82 3.71 -10.87 -4.70
CA THR A 82 2.65 -11.20 -5.66
C THR A 82 1.29 -10.72 -5.17
N LEU A 83 1.16 -10.56 -3.86
CA LEU A 83 -0.08 -10.14 -3.19
C LEU A 83 0.22 -9.06 -2.17
N LEU A 84 -0.56 -7.99 -2.21
CA LEU A 84 -0.53 -6.91 -1.22
C LEU A 84 -1.83 -6.96 -0.42
N LEU A 85 -1.70 -7.05 0.90
CA LEU A 85 -2.85 -7.02 1.81
C LEU A 85 -2.90 -5.67 2.52
N GLY A 86 -4.02 -5.00 2.43
CA GLY A 86 -4.26 -3.74 3.12
C GLY A 86 -5.42 -3.84 4.09
N ASP A 87 -5.23 -3.35 5.31
CA ASP A 87 -6.26 -3.37 6.35
C ASP A 87 -6.55 -1.93 6.77
N GLU A 88 -7.74 -1.44 6.39
CA GLU A 88 -8.19 -0.07 6.70
C GLU A 88 -7.15 1.00 6.32
N LEU A 89 -6.64 0.93 5.11
CA LEU A 89 -5.51 1.76 4.63
C LEU A 89 -5.70 3.26 4.81
N THR A 90 -6.93 3.73 4.78
CA THR A 90 -7.27 5.15 4.78
C THR A 90 -8.11 5.57 5.99
N GLY A 91 -8.22 4.70 6.99
CA GLY A 91 -9.11 4.91 8.14
C GLY A 91 -8.80 6.16 8.96
N ASN A 92 -7.56 6.65 8.95
CA ASN A 92 -7.11 7.83 9.69
C ASN A 92 -6.99 9.08 8.82
N LEU A 93 -7.41 9.01 7.56
CA LEU A 93 -7.17 10.07 6.59
C LEU A 93 -8.48 10.74 6.17
N ASP A 94 -8.39 12.02 5.83
CA ASP A 94 -9.50 12.74 5.23
C ASP A 94 -9.80 12.23 3.81
N THR A 95 -10.94 12.58 3.27
CA THR A 95 -11.41 12.06 1.99
C THR A 95 -10.45 12.33 0.83
N GLU A 96 -9.97 13.57 0.71
CA GLU A 96 -9.05 13.95 -0.36
C GLU A 96 -7.73 13.19 -0.28
N THR A 97 -7.17 13.08 0.94
CA THR A 97 -5.93 12.36 1.17
C THR A 97 -6.12 10.86 0.91
N SER A 98 -7.26 10.30 1.32
CA SER A 98 -7.61 8.91 1.05
C SER A 98 -7.63 8.60 -0.44
N GLN A 99 -8.19 9.48 -1.25
CA GLN A 99 -8.22 9.32 -2.70
C GLN A 99 -6.80 9.29 -3.28
N LYS A 100 -5.92 10.17 -2.83
CA LYS A 100 -4.52 10.18 -3.28
C LYS A 100 -3.78 8.89 -2.92
N VAL A 101 -4.01 8.38 -1.72
CA VAL A 101 -3.40 7.12 -1.26
C VAL A 101 -3.91 5.94 -2.09
N MET A 102 -5.22 5.85 -2.30
CA MET A 102 -5.81 4.76 -3.08
C MET A 102 -5.38 4.80 -4.54
N GLN A 103 -5.31 5.99 -5.12
CA GLN A 103 -4.82 6.15 -6.49
C GLN A 103 -3.36 5.69 -6.62
N ALA A 104 -2.51 6.08 -5.67
CA ALA A 104 -1.11 5.63 -5.65
C ALA A 104 -1.01 4.11 -5.52
N LEU A 105 -1.85 3.51 -4.67
CA LEU A 105 -1.90 2.05 -4.50
C LEU A 105 -2.28 1.36 -5.81
N VAL A 106 -3.34 1.80 -6.46
CA VAL A 106 -3.82 1.20 -7.72
C VAL A 106 -2.75 1.31 -8.80
N GLU A 107 -2.19 2.50 -9.00
CA GLU A 107 -1.16 2.74 -10.01
C GLU A 107 0.09 1.90 -9.76
N ALA A 108 0.52 1.81 -8.49
CA ALA A 108 1.69 1.00 -8.14
C ALA A 108 1.44 -0.49 -8.39
N CYS A 109 0.28 -1.00 -8.00
CA CYS A 109 -0.06 -2.41 -8.18
C CYS A 109 -0.22 -2.77 -9.66
N GLU A 110 -0.80 -1.90 -10.47
CA GLU A 110 -0.91 -2.12 -11.92
C GLU A 110 0.47 -2.17 -12.58
N LYS A 111 1.31 -1.19 -12.27
CA LYS A 111 2.65 -1.10 -12.85
C LYS A 111 3.54 -2.26 -12.44
N GLU A 112 3.46 -2.69 -11.20
CA GLU A 112 4.29 -3.77 -10.64
C GLU A 112 3.65 -5.15 -10.81
N LYS A 113 2.46 -5.24 -11.40
CA LYS A 113 1.69 -6.48 -11.60
C LYS A 113 1.43 -7.23 -10.29
N ILE A 114 0.97 -6.48 -9.29
CA ILE A 114 0.65 -7.00 -7.96
C ILE A 114 -0.86 -7.07 -7.80
N THR A 115 -1.36 -8.17 -7.25
CA THR A 115 -2.75 -8.28 -6.84
C THR A 115 -2.89 -7.66 -5.45
N ALA A 116 -3.80 -6.70 -5.31
CA ALA A 116 -4.07 -6.07 -4.03
C ALA A 116 -5.43 -6.50 -3.48
N VAL A 117 -5.45 -6.86 -2.21
CA VAL A 117 -6.70 -7.10 -1.45
C VAL A 117 -6.70 -6.14 -0.28
N PHE A 118 -7.70 -5.29 -0.20
CA PHE A 118 -7.81 -4.38 0.93
C PHE A 118 -9.17 -4.50 1.60
N VAL A 119 -9.15 -4.44 2.92
CA VAL A 119 -10.35 -4.53 3.77
C VAL A 119 -10.73 -3.12 4.19
N THR A 120 -11.99 -2.77 4.03
CA THR A 120 -12.51 -1.47 4.43
C THR A 120 -14.02 -1.56 4.69
N HIS A 121 -14.53 -0.64 5.50
CA HIS A 121 -15.97 -0.41 5.62
C HIS A 121 -16.40 0.89 4.92
N ASP A 122 -15.49 1.53 4.20
CA ASP A 122 -15.76 2.76 3.45
C ASP A 122 -16.22 2.45 2.02
N GLU A 123 -17.51 2.61 1.78
CA GLU A 123 -18.13 2.33 0.48
C GLU A 123 -17.56 3.22 -0.65
N SER A 124 -17.02 4.40 -0.32
CA SER A 124 -16.45 5.28 -1.34
C SER A 124 -15.19 4.70 -2.01
N LEU A 125 -14.58 3.69 -1.41
CA LEU A 125 -13.38 3.07 -1.96
C LEU A 125 -13.66 1.98 -3.00
N ILE A 126 -14.93 1.62 -3.22
CA ILE A 126 -15.34 0.62 -4.21
C ILE A 126 -14.83 0.97 -5.61
N GLU A 127 -14.82 2.24 -5.97
CA GLU A 127 -14.37 2.69 -7.30
C GLU A 127 -12.93 2.32 -7.63
N TYR A 128 -12.10 2.05 -6.61
CA TYR A 128 -10.70 1.66 -6.80
C TYR A 128 -10.51 0.15 -6.96
N ALA A 129 -11.56 -0.62 -6.76
CA ALA A 129 -11.51 -2.08 -6.84
C ALA A 129 -12.05 -2.59 -8.18
N THR A 130 -11.61 -3.78 -8.57
CA THR A 130 -12.19 -4.50 -9.71
C THR A 130 -13.23 -5.52 -9.27
N ARG A 131 -13.16 -5.95 -8.02
CA ARG A 131 -14.05 -6.95 -7.44
C ARG A 131 -14.34 -6.59 -5.98
N VAL A 132 -15.58 -6.71 -5.57
CA VAL A 132 -16.02 -6.42 -4.21
C VAL A 132 -16.67 -7.65 -3.60
N ILE A 133 -16.19 -8.05 -2.45
CA ILE A 133 -16.75 -9.14 -1.67
C ILE A 133 -17.28 -8.53 -0.36
N ARG A 134 -18.57 -8.69 -0.12
CA ARG A 134 -19.19 -8.19 1.12
C ARG A 134 -19.32 -9.34 2.11
N ILE A 135 -18.88 -9.07 3.32
CA ILE A 135 -18.88 -10.05 4.40
C ILE A 135 -19.66 -9.47 5.58
N ASP A 136 -20.55 -10.27 6.14
CA ASP A 136 -21.26 -9.93 7.37
C ASP A 136 -21.33 -11.17 8.27
N SER A 137 -21.01 -10.99 9.54
CA SER A 137 -21.07 -12.04 10.55
C SER A 137 -20.33 -13.32 10.15
N GLY A 138 -19.18 -13.15 9.49
CA GLY A 138 -18.33 -14.26 9.05
C GLY A 138 -18.82 -14.97 7.80
N LYS A 139 -19.83 -14.44 7.11
CA LYS A 139 -20.38 -15.04 5.89
C LYS A 139 -20.26 -14.09 4.71
N ILE A 140 -19.98 -14.66 3.53
CA ILE A 140 -19.95 -13.90 2.29
C ILE A 140 -21.42 -13.62 1.88
N MET A 141 -21.75 -12.33 1.80
CA MET A 141 -23.08 -11.87 1.42
C MET A 141 -23.19 -11.61 -0.08
N SER A 142 -22.11 -11.16 -0.72
CA SER A 142 -22.06 -10.94 -2.16
C SER A 142 -20.63 -10.98 -2.66
N ASP A 143 -20.47 -11.23 -3.96
CA ASP A 143 -19.20 -11.28 -4.66
C ASP A 143 -19.47 -10.79 -6.09
N GLU A 144 -19.12 -9.54 -6.37
CA GLU A 144 -19.48 -8.86 -7.61
C GLU A 144 -18.28 -8.14 -8.22
N THR A 145 -18.26 -8.03 -9.56
CA THR A 145 -17.32 -7.14 -10.23
C THR A 145 -17.83 -5.70 -10.14
N VAL A 146 -16.93 -4.72 -10.13
CA VAL A 146 -17.33 -3.30 -10.05
C VAL A 146 -18.21 -2.90 -11.22
N ALA A 147 -17.96 -3.42 -12.41
CA ALA A 147 -18.81 -3.18 -13.57
C ALA A 147 -20.28 -3.64 -13.35
N GLN A 148 -20.52 -4.67 -12.54
CA GLN A 148 -21.86 -5.14 -12.18
C GLN A 148 -22.53 -4.22 -11.16
N ILE A 149 -21.76 -3.60 -10.28
CA ILE A 149 -22.26 -2.70 -9.23
C ILE A 149 -22.69 -1.36 -9.84
N GLU A 150 -21.88 -0.85 -10.77
CA GLU A 150 -22.14 0.43 -11.44
C GLU A 150 -23.24 0.36 -12.50
N GLY A 151 -23.56 -0.83 -12.96
CA GLY A 151 -24.65 -1.07 -13.88
C GLY A 151 -25.99 -1.22 -13.19
#